data_e259b2fb6c096ab3defa8931d48440a0
#
_entry.id   e259b2fb6c096ab3defa8931d48440a0
#
_cell.length_a   1.000
_cell.length_b   1.000
_cell.length_c   1.000
_cell.angle_alpha   90.00
_cell.angle_beta   90.00
_cell.angle_gamma   90.00
#
_symmetry.space_group_name_H-M   'P 1'
#
loop_
_entity.id
_entity.type
_entity.pdbx_description
1 polymer ?
#
loop_
_entity_poly.entity_id
_entity_poly.type
_entity_poly.pdbx_seq_one_letter_code
_entity_poly.pdbx_strand_id
1 'polypeptide(L)'
;MTLEQLQEHKNIEPDISSFEYRPKPVFDLFKRLFDLVVSFVCIVILAIPFVIISVLIMIDDRKAGPIFVQDRVGKNGKIFKIYKFRTMCANAEEKLAELQKFNEMDGPVFKIGNDPRITKIGKLLRASNIDELPQIFNIFLGHMSFVGPRPALPKEVEQYRPSDKLRLLVIPGLTCYWQVVKNRNSVSFDEWMELDRKYIMERNAWIDIKLIFKTFFFLFKKSGC
;
A
#
# COMPACT_ATOMS: atom_id res chain seq x y z
N MET A 1 -7.33 11.25 18.00
CA MET A 1 -8.48 11.13 17.09
C MET A 1 -9.58 10.39 17.84
N THR A 2 -10.72 11.04 18.06
CA THR A 2 -11.85 10.50 18.85
C THR A 2 -12.68 9.49 18.01
N LEU A 3 -13.48 8.65 18.68
CA LEU A 3 -14.41 7.71 18.01
C LEU A 3 -15.42 8.45 17.10
N GLU A 4 -15.79 9.68 17.41
CA GLU A 4 -16.64 10.53 16.58
C GLU A 4 -15.95 10.96 15.28
N GLN A 5 -14.67 11.32 15.32
CA GLN A 5 -13.87 11.63 14.13
C GLN A 5 -13.68 10.40 13.23
N LEU A 6 -13.64 9.19 13.82
CA LEU A 6 -13.61 7.93 13.05
C LEU A 6 -14.96 7.59 12.41
N GLN A 7 -16.08 8.08 12.98
CA GLN A 7 -17.41 7.90 12.42
C GLN A 7 -17.72 8.87 11.27
N GLU A 8 -17.18 10.09 11.33
CA GLU A 8 -17.31 11.09 10.28
C GLU A 8 -16.60 10.67 8.98
N HIS A 9 -15.52 9.88 9.08
CA HIS A 9 -14.83 9.28 7.91
C HIS A 9 -15.61 8.12 7.24
N LYS A 10 -16.73 7.69 7.81
CA LYS A 10 -17.52 6.58 7.23
C LYS A 10 -18.23 6.92 5.92
N ASN A 11 -18.35 8.19 5.56
CA ASN A 11 -19.16 8.67 4.42
C ASN A 11 -18.33 9.44 3.37
N ILE A 12 -17.08 9.04 3.12
CA ILE A 12 -16.33 9.58 1.99
C ILE A 12 -16.86 8.90 0.72
N GLU A 13 -18.01 9.37 0.24
CA GLU A 13 -18.52 8.97 -1.07
C GLU A 13 -17.73 9.68 -2.17
N PRO A 14 -17.15 8.93 -3.14
CA PRO A 14 -16.50 9.55 -4.28
C PRO A 14 -17.55 10.26 -5.15
N ASP A 15 -17.30 11.50 -5.53
CA ASP A 15 -18.10 12.17 -6.57
C ASP A 15 -17.78 11.54 -7.93
N ILE A 16 -18.66 10.68 -8.39
CA ILE A 16 -18.57 9.97 -9.68
C ILE A 16 -19.26 10.69 -10.83
N SER A 17 -19.87 11.86 -10.58
CA SER A 17 -20.66 12.57 -11.57
C SER A 17 -19.88 12.99 -12.83
N SER A 18 -18.54 13.13 -12.70
CA SER A 18 -17.66 13.53 -13.81
C SER A 18 -16.99 12.34 -14.53
N PHE A 19 -17.24 11.08 -14.10
CA PHE A 19 -16.56 9.90 -14.66
C PHE A 19 -17.53 8.74 -14.92
N GLU A 20 -17.44 8.16 -16.10
CA GLU A 20 -18.17 6.98 -16.49
C GLU A 20 -17.53 5.71 -15.86
N TYR A 21 -17.58 5.61 -14.50
CA TYR A 21 -17.14 4.38 -13.82
C TYR A 21 -18.09 3.23 -14.13
N ARG A 22 -17.56 2.15 -14.70
CA ARG A 22 -18.32 0.92 -14.97
C ARG A 22 -17.94 -0.17 -13.97
N PRO A 23 -18.84 -0.57 -13.07
CA PRO A 23 -18.63 -1.73 -12.21
C PRO A 23 -18.37 -2.99 -13.05
N LYS A 24 -17.46 -3.85 -12.58
CA LYS A 24 -17.10 -5.12 -13.23
C LYS A 24 -17.33 -6.29 -12.26
N PRO A 25 -18.57 -6.57 -11.84
CA PRO A 25 -18.84 -7.49 -10.72
C PRO A 25 -18.34 -8.91 -10.97
N VAL A 26 -18.46 -9.43 -12.19
CA VAL A 26 -17.95 -10.76 -12.57
C VAL A 26 -16.43 -10.82 -12.46
N PHE A 27 -15.75 -9.82 -13.00
CA PHE A 27 -14.28 -9.71 -12.88
C PHE A 27 -13.87 -9.58 -11.41
N ASP A 28 -14.54 -8.73 -10.64
CA ASP A 28 -14.23 -8.49 -9.23
C ASP A 28 -14.42 -9.77 -8.38
N LEU A 29 -15.40 -10.64 -8.72
CA LEU A 29 -15.62 -11.93 -8.08
C LEU A 29 -14.45 -12.91 -8.38
N PHE A 30 -14.10 -13.09 -9.65
CA PHE A 30 -12.98 -13.97 -10.04
C PHE A 30 -11.66 -13.48 -9.48
N LYS A 31 -11.43 -12.17 -9.49
CA LYS A 31 -10.28 -11.53 -8.87
C LYS A 31 -10.21 -11.85 -7.37
N ARG A 32 -11.33 -11.76 -6.66
CA ARG A 32 -11.40 -12.08 -5.23
C ARG A 32 -11.07 -13.55 -4.95
N LEU A 33 -11.56 -14.46 -5.77
CA LEU A 33 -11.25 -15.89 -5.64
C LEU A 33 -9.76 -16.16 -5.86
N PHE A 34 -9.18 -15.56 -6.89
CA PHE A 34 -7.73 -15.60 -7.16
C PHE A 34 -6.93 -15.04 -5.97
N ASP A 35 -7.28 -13.86 -5.47
CA ASP A 35 -6.62 -13.22 -4.33
C ASP A 35 -6.66 -14.12 -3.09
N LEU A 36 -7.80 -14.76 -2.80
CA LEU A 36 -7.98 -15.67 -1.66
C LEU A 36 -7.08 -16.90 -1.76
N VAL A 37 -7.11 -17.58 -2.91
CA VAL A 37 -6.34 -18.82 -3.11
C VAL A 37 -4.84 -18.53 -3.10
N VAL A 38 -4.39 -17.53 -3.85
CA VAL A 38 -2.96 -17.21 -3.96
C VAL A 38 -2.43 -16.67 -2.62
N SER A 39 -3.16 -15.80 -1.93
CA SER A 39 -2.72 -15.31 -0.62
C SER A 39 -2.64 -16.43 0.43
N PHE A 40 -3.57 -17.38 0.43
CA PHE A 40 -3.50 -18.54 1.31
C PHE A 40 -2.23 -19.38 1.06
N VAL A 41 -1.94 -19.69 -0.19
CA VAL A 41 -0.71 -20.42 -0.57
C VAL A 41 0.53 -19.65 -0.15
N CYS A 42 0.57 -18.33 -0.40
CA CYS A 42 1.68 -17.48 0.03
C CYS A 42 1.86 -17.48 1.56
N ILE A 43 0.78 -17.42 2.35
CA ILE A 43 0.84 -17.46 3.83
C ILE A 43 1.50 -18.77 4.29
N VAL A 44 1.11 -19.90 3.71
CA VAL A 44 1.68 -21.20 4.08
C VAL A 44 3.17 -21.27 3.72
N ILE A 45 3.55 -20.88 2.50
CA ILE A 45 4.96 -20.90 2.05
C ILE A 45 5.83 -19.94 2.86
N LEU A 46 5.33 -18.76 3.18
CA LEU A 46 6.07 -17.69 3.86
C LEU A 46 6.03 -17.78 5.39
N ALA A 47 5.35 -18.77 5.98
CA ALA A 47 5.22 -18.89 7.43
C ALA A 47 6.59 -18.92 8.15
N ILE A 48 7.53 -19.76 7.68
CA ILE A 48 8.88 -19.84 8.26
C ILE A 48 9.68 -18.53 8.01
N PRO A 49 9.78 -18.00 6.78
CA PRO A 49 10.38 -16.69 6.54
C PRO A 49 9.81 -15.58 7.43
N PHE A 50 8.51 -15.53 7.67
CA PHE A 50 7.89 -14.52 8.53
C PHE A 50 8.40 -14.60 9.98
N VAL A 51 8.54 -15.80 10.53
CA VAL A 51 9.10 -15.99 11.87
C VAL A 51 10.55 -15.53 11.92
N ILE A 52 11.38 -15.93 10.95
CA ILE A 52 12.80 -15.54 10.88
C ILE A 52 12.94 -14.02 10.82
N ILE A 53 12.22 -13.36 9.92
CA ILE A 53 12.26 -11.89 9.76
C ILE A 53 11.79 -11.20 11.05
N SER A 54 10.73 -11.71 11.67
CA SER A 54 10.22 -11.18 12.94
C SER A 54 11.28 -11.23 14.05
N VAL A 55 11.98 -12.33 14.17
CA VAL A 55 13.08 -12.48 15.14
C VAL A 55 14.22 -11.50 14.85
N LEU A 56 14.62 -11.36 13.59
CA LEU A 56 15.67 -10.41 13.19
C LEU A 56 15.31 -8.97 13.55
N ILE A 57 14.06 -8.55 13.30
CA ILE A 57 13.56 -7.21 13.66
C ILE A 57 13.61 -7.01 15.19
N MET A 58 13.19 -8.02 15.97
CA MET A 58 13.20 -7.94 17.43
C MET A 58 14.63 -7.90 18.01
N ILE A 59 15.61 -8.47 17.31
CA ILE A 59 17.03 -8.35 17.69
C ILE A 59 17.56 -6.95 17.42
N ASP A 60 17.18 -6.32 16.27
CA ASP A 60 17.62 -5.00 15.86
C ASP A 60 17.03 -3.87 16.73
N ASP A 61 15.74 -3.98 17.10
CA ASP A 61 15.09 -3.07 18.07
C ASP A 61 14.18 -3.84 19.04
N ARG A 62 14.69 -4.10 20.23
CA ARG A 62 13.97 -4.85 21.30
C ARG A 62 12.76 -4.10 21.87
N LYS A 63 12.65 -2.79 21.64
CA LYS A 63 11.58 -1.95 22.18
C LYS A 63 10.33 -1.94 21.31
N ALA A 64 10.42 -2.47 20.09
CA ALA A 64 9.34 -2.46 19.13
C ALA A 64 8.97 -3.88 18.68
N GLY A 65 7.67 -4.16 18.56
CA GLY A 65 7.20 -5.42 17.96
C GLY A 65 7.55 -5.52 16.47
N PRO A 66 7.62 -6.74 15.88
CA PRO A 66 8.08 -6.95 14.51
C PRO A 66 7.07 -6.45 13.45
N ILE A 67 5.80 -6.33 13.81
CA ILE A 67 4.74 -5.87 12.90
C ILE A 67 4.38 -4.42 13.18
N PHE A 68 4.38 -3.63 12.14
CA PHE A 68 3.84 -2.28 12.13
C PHE A 68 2.41 -2.32 11.59
N VAL A 69 1.50 -1.61 12.27
CA VAL A 69 0.08 -1.55 11.92
C VAL A 69 -0.30 -0.07 11.76
N GLN A 70 -1.00 0.25 10.66
CA GLN A 70 -1.42 1.62 10.37
C GLN A 70 -2.80 1.62 9.71
N ASP A 71 -3.61 2.61 10.05
CA ASP A 71 -4.91 2.79 9.41
C ASP A 71 -4.75 3.28 7.96
N ARG A 72 -5.50 2.66 7.06
CA ARG A 72 -5.56 2.98 5.64
C ARG A 72 -7.00 3.03 5.16
N VAL A 73 -7.23 3.80 4.10
CA VAL A 73 -8.53 3.90 3.46
C VAL A 73 -8.61 2.90 2.31
N GLY A 74 -9.63 2.05 2.35
CA GLY A 74 -9.92 1.04 1.34
C GLY A 74 -11.11 1.42 0.46
N LYS A 75 -11.70 0.41 -0.17
CA LYS A 75 -12.88 0.57 -1.05
C LYS A 75 -14.04 1.23 -0.30
N ASN A 76 -14.69 2.18 -0.98
CA ASN A 76 -15.81 2.97 -0.47
C ASN A 76 -15.49 3.72 0.84
N GLY A 77 -14.25 4.17 1.00
CA GLY A 77 -13.83 4.93 2.18
C GLY A 77 -13.67 4.12 3.47
N LYS A 78 -13.84 2.79 3.45
CA LYS A 78 -13.73 1.94 4.64
C LYS A 78 -12.31 1.92 5.16
N ILE A 79 -12.13 2.23 6.44
CA ILE A 79 -10.82 2.17 7.10
C ILE A 79 -10.49 0.73 7.45
N PHE A 80 -9.25 0.31 7.20
CA PHE A 80 -8.71 -0.97 7.60
C PHE A 80 -7.27 -0.83 8.10
N LYS A 81 -6.79 -1.82 8.84
CA LYS A 81 -5.42 -1.87 9.34
C LYS A 81 -4.52 -2.59 8.35
N ILE A 82 -3.54 -1.86 7.77
CA ILE A 82 -2.50 -2.47 6.94
C ILE A 82 -1.41 -3.07 7.82
N TYR A 83 -0.87 -4.22 7.43
CA TYR A 83 0.22 -4.90 8.11
C TYR A 83 1.52 -4.78 7.31
N LYS A 84 2.61 -4.42 8.00
CA LYS A 84 3.96 -4.39 7.43
C LYS A 84 4.96 -4.92 8.46
N PHE A 85 6.09 -5.41 8.00
CA PHE A 85 7.21 -5.55 8.92
C PHE A 85 7.70 -4.17 9.38
N ARG A 86 8.05 -4.07 10.64
CA ARG A 86 8.57 -2.83 11.21
C ARG A 86 9.97 -2.57 10.69
N THR A 87 10.16 -1.40 10.09
CA THR A 87 11.44 -0.95 9.52
C THR A 87 11.97 0.31 10.18
N MET A 88 11.24 0.87 11.13
CA MET A 88 11.59 2.09 11.86
C MET A 88 11.68 1.80 13.35
N CYS A 89 12.47 2.61 14.08
CA CYS A 89 12.59 2.55 15.54
C CYS A 89 11.25 2.79 16.25
N ALA A 90 11.16 2.38 17.51
CA ALA A 90 9.93 2.44 18.31
C ALA A 90 9.32 3.84 18.41
N ASN A 91 10.15 4.90 18.49
CA ASN A 91 9.74 6.30 18.61
C ASN A 91 9.74 7.07 17.28
N ALA A 92 9.53 6.38 16.15
CA ALA A 92 9.60 6.98 14.82
C ALA A 92 8.50 8.05 14.58
N GLU A 93 7.31 7.90 15.18
CA GLU A 93 6.22 8.85 15.02
C GLU A 93 6.49 10.17 15.75
N GLU A 94 7.11 10.12 16.92
CA GLU A 94 7.50 11.31 17.68
C GLU A 94 8.48 12.19 16.88
N LYS A 95 9.39 11.55 16.14
CA LYS A 95 10.37 12.23 15.30
C LYS A 95 9.79 12.76 13.98
N LEU A 96 8.57 12.38 13.60
CA LEU A 96 7.98 12.77 12.32
C LEU A 96 7.81 14.28 12.18
N ALA A 97 7.35 14.94 13.26
CA ALA A 97 7.12 16.39 13.25
C ALA A 97 8.38 17.20 12.92
N GLU A 98 9.53 16.79 13.49
CA GLU A 98 10.83 17.44 13.23
C GLU A 98 11.34 17.21 11.81
N LEU A 99 10.94 16.08 11.19
CA LEU A 99 11.39 15.67 9.87
C LEU A 99 10.52 16.19 8.72
N GLN A 100 9.35 16.75 9.01
CA GLN A 100 8.43 17.25 7.98
C GLN A 100 9.07 18.30 7.05
N LYS A 101 9.98 19.12 7.55
CA LYS A 101 10.73 20.11 6.77
C LYS A 101 11.65 19.53 5.71
N PHE A 102 11.94 18.23 5.77
CA PHE A 102 12.78 17.50 4.81
C PHE A 102 11.97 16.66 3.83
N ASN A 103 10.65 16.90 3.72
CA ASN A 103 9.82 16.18 2.76
C ASN A 103 10.26 16.44 1.32
N GLU A 104 10.47 15.37 0.54
CA GLU A 104 10.93 15.39 -0.86
C GLU A 104 9.78 15.17 -1.86
N MET A 105 8.53 15.02 -1.37
CA MET A 105 7.37 14.76 -2.22
C MET A 105 6.43 15.94 -2.25
N ASP A 106 5.81 16.15 -3.42
CA ASP A 106 4.68 17.05 -3.60
C ASP A 106 3.38 16.43 -3.09
N GLY A 107 2.39 17.28 -2.76
CA GLY A 107 1.07 16.84 -2.30
C GLY A 107 1.06 16.27 -0.88
N PRO A 108 0.04 15.47 -0.52
CA PRO A 108 -0.21 15.03 0.85
C PRO A 108 0.72 13.89 1.33
N VAL A 109 1.63 13.41 0.48
CA VAL A 109 2.49 12.26 0.77
C VAL A 109 3.82 12.72 1.37
N PHE A 110 4.26 12.04 2.44
CA PHE A 110 5.55 12.30 3.08
C PHE A 110 6.60 11.27 2.65
N LYS A 111 7.78 11.75 2.23
CA LYS A 111 8.92 10.92 1.88
C LYS A 111 10.24 11.64 2.12
N ILE A 112 11.21 10.95 2.70
CA ILE A 112 12.60 11.38 2.84
C ILE A 112 13.50 10.26 2.30
N GLY A 113 14.48 10.60 1.47
CA GLY A 113 15.41 9.61 0.89
C GLY A 113 16.28 8.93 1.93
N ASN A 114 16.81 9.68 2.90
CA ASN A 114 17.69 9.17 3.97
C ASN A 114 17.04 9.35 5.35
N ASP A 115 15.97 8.61 5.61
CA ASP A 115 15.18 8.72 6.85
C ASP A 115 15.95 8.13 8.04
N PRO A 116 16.34 8.95 9.05
CA PRO A 116 17.12 8.51 10.20
C PRO A 116 16.34 7.58 11.15
N ARG A 117 15.05 7.43 10.96
CA ARG A 117 14.20 6.54 11.77
C ARG A 117 14.33 5.08 11.35
N ILE A 118 14.89 4.81 10.15
CA ILE A 118 14.99 3.46 9.59
C ILE A 118 16.12 2.69 10.29
N THR A 119 15.79 1.50 10.83
CA THR A 119 16.77 0.61 11.48
C THR A 119 17.68 -0.08 10.45
N LYS A 120 18.73 -0.77 10.90
CA LYS A 120 19.67 -1.47 10.00
C LYS A 120 18.97 -2.57 9.21
N ILE A 121 18.22 -3.43 9.89
CA ILE A 121 17.38 -4.46 9.26
C ILE A 121 16.30 -3.81 8.41
N GLY A 122 15.68 -2.72 8.88
CA GLY A 122 14.69 -1.96 8.15
C GLY A 122 15.17 -1.47 6.78
N LYS A 123 16.44 -1.05 6.64
CA LYS A 123 17.04 -0.67 5.35
C LYS A 123 17.04 -1.84 4.35
N LEU A 124 17.42 -3.03 4.80
CA LEU A 124 17.43 -4.23 3.96
C LEU A 124 16.04 -4.64 3.53
N LEU A 125 15.08 -4.65 4.47
CA LEU A 125 13.69 -5.00 4.19
C LEU A 125 13.05 -4.03 3.17
N ARG A 126 13.29 -2.71 3.30
CA ARG A 126 12.80 -1.70 2.35
C ARG A 126 13.47 -1.80 0.99
N ALA A 127 14.77 -2.05 0.94
CA ALA A 127 15.49 -2.20 -0.32
C ALA A 127 14.94 -3.37 -1.16
N SER A 128 14.50 -4.45 -0.50
CA SER A 128 13.92 -5.64 -1.12
C SER A 128 12.37 -5.62 -1.19
N ASN A 129 11.70 -4.60 -0.63
CA ASN A 129 10.24 -4.52 -0.42
C ASN A 129 9.66 -5.70 0.39
N ILE A 130 10.50 -6.43 1.12
CA ILE A 130 10.09 -7.53 2.01
C ILE A 130 9.23 -7.02 3.17
N ASP A 131 9.41 -5.75 3.55
CA ASP A 131 8.59 -5.11 4.59
C ASP A 131 7.09 -5.10 4.25
N GLU A 132 6.71 -5.22 3.00
CA GLU A 132 5.32 -5.22 2.57
C GLU A 132 4.67 -6.62 2.54
N LEU A 133 5.45 -7.70 2.71
CA LEU A 133 4.92 -9.08 2.66
C LEU A 133 3.76 -9.35 3.63
N PRO A 134 3.71 -8.80 4.87
CA PRO A 134 2.56 -9.01 5.75
C PRO A 134 1.22 -8.49 5.19
N GLN A 135 1.22 -7.64 4.15
CA GLN A 135 -0.01 -7.25 3.46
C GLN A 135 -0.72 -8.44 2.79
N ILE A 136 -0.06 -9.58 2.62
CA ILE A 136 -0.70 -10.83 2.17
C ILE A 136 -1.87 -11.22 3.11
N PHE A 137 -1.76 -10.96 4.41
CA PHE A 137 -2.88 -11.15 5.34
C PHE A 137 -4.04 -10.17 5.05
N ASN A 138 -3.75 -8.92 4.64
CA ASN A 138 -4.79 -7.99 4.22
C ASN A 138 -5.50 -8.45 2.94
N ILE A 139 -4.77 -9.07 2.01
CA ILE A 139 -5.34 -9.66 0.79
C ILE A 139 -6.23 -10.85 1.14
N PHE A 140 -5.76 -11.76 1.98
CA PHE A 140 -6.53 -12.91 2.45
C PHE A 140 -7.84 -12.50 3.14
N LEU A 141 -7.80 -11.47 3.98
CA LEU A 141 -8.97 -10.92 4.68
C LEU A 141 -9.90 -10.11 3.75
N GLY A 142 -9.49 -9.78 2.53
CA GLY A 142 -10.30 -9.03 1.56
C GLY A 142 -10.24 -7.51 1.70
N HIS A 143 -9.37 -7.00 2.55
CA HIS A 143 -9.13 -5.56 2.67
C HIS A 143 -8.32 -5.02 1.49
N MET A 144 -7.49 -5.87 0.88
CA MET A 144 -6.64 -5.58 -0.26
C MET A 144 -6.74 -6.66 -1.33
N SER A 145 -6.15 -6.38 -2.49
CA SER A 145 -5.92 -7.30 -3.60
C SER A 145 -4.42 -7.32 -3.94
N PHE A 146 -3.96 -8.29 -4.74
CA PHE A 146 -2.61 -8.21 -5.31
C PHE A 146 -2.45 -7.00 -6.21
N VAL A 147 -3.47 -6.64 -6.99
CA VAL A 147 -3.41 -5.50 -7.92
C VAL A 147 -4.53 -4.50 -7.63
N GLY A 148 -4.15 -3.23 -7.50
CA GLY A 148 -5.08 -2.12 -7.25
C GLY A 148 -4.34 -0.85 -6.82
N PRO A 149 -5.01 0.30 -6.73
CA PRO A 149 -4.45 1.53 -6.21
C PRO A 149 -3.84 1.33 -4.82
N ARG A 150 -2.73 2.03 -4.53
CA ARG A 150 -2.13 1.98 -3.19
C ARG A 150 -3.13 2.47 -2.13
N PRO A 151 -3.31 1.77 -1.01
CA PRO A 151 -4.19 2.24 0.05
C PRO A 151 -3.65 3.53 0.67
N ALA A 152 -4.48 4.58 0.64
CA ALA A 152 -4.12 5.92 1.12
C ALA A 152 -4.21 6.02 2.64
N LEU A 153 -3.49 6.99 3.23
CA LEU A 153 -3.70 7.40 4.62
C LEU A 153 -5.01 8.20 4.75
N PRO A 154 -5.72 8.15 5.89
CA PRO A 154 -6.88 9.01 6.11
C PRO A 154 -6.60 10.49 5.85
N LYS A 155 -5.48 11.02 6.36
CA LYS A 155 -5.04 12.40 6.14
C LYS A 155 -4.74 12.75 4.68
N GLU A 156 -4.32 11.78 3.86
CA GLU A 156 -4.15 11.96 2.41
C GLU A 156 -5.52 12.15 1.74
N VAL A 157 -6.49 11.31 2.12
CA VAL A 157 -7.84 11.31 1.52
C VAL A 157 -8.62 12.59 1.86
N GLU A 158 -8.40 13.19 3.03
CA GLU A 158 -8.96 14.49 3.42
C GLU A 158 -8.57 15.61 2.44
N GLN A 159 -7.40 15.50 1.83
CA GLN A 159 -6.86 16.48 0.90
C GLN A 159 -7.15 16.15 -0.58
N TYR A 160 -7.84 15.03 -0.85
CA TYR A 160 -8.14 14.60 -2.20
C TYR A 160 -9.20 15.49 -2.86
N ARG A 161 -8.93 15.87 -4.11
CA ARG A 161 -9.96 16.43 -5.00
C ARG A 161 -11.06 15.37 -5.27
N PRO A 162 -12.26 15.76 -5.64
CA PRO A 162 -13.32 14.81 -6.00
C PRO A 162 -12.86 13.77 -7.03
N SER A 163 -12.08 14.18 -8.04
CA SER A 163 -11.50 13.29 -9.05
C SER A 163 -10.52 12.25 -8.48
N ASP A 164 -9.79 12.57 -7.43
CA ASP A 164 -8.80 11.68 -6.84
C ASP A 164 -9.47 10.57 -6.00
N LYS A 165 -10.70 10.82 -5.51
CA LYS A 165 -11.51 9.85 -4.77
C LYS A 165 -11.96 8.66 -5.60
N LEU A 166 -11.85 8.72 -6.95
CA LEU A 166 -12.14 7.59 -7.84
C LEU A 166 -11.36 6.32 -7.47
N ARG A 167 -10.16 6.46 -6.94
CA ARG A 167 -9.35 5.33 -6.47
C ARG A 167 -10.01 4.52 -5.34
N LEU A 168 -10.96 5.12 -4.63
CA LEU A 168 -11.73 4.47 -3.56
C LEU A 168 -12.88 3.61 -4.09
N LEU A 169 -13.18 3.62 -5.39
CA LEU A 169 -14.23 2.78 -5.99
C LEU A 169 -13.82 1.31 -6.11
N VAL A 170 -12.54 1.00 -6.03
CA VAL A 170 -11.99 -0.35 -6.17
C VAL A 170 -11.23 -0.76 -4.92
N ILE A 171 -11.01 -2.07 -4.76
CA ILE A 171 -10.20 -2.61 -3.67
C ILE A 171 -8.75 -2.16 -3.90
N PRO A 172 -8.07 -1.58 -2.88
CA PRO A 172 -6.65 -1.20 -2.99
C PRO A 172 -5.77 -2.44 -3.17
N GLY A 173 -4.58 -2.24 -3.73
CA GLY A 173 -3.68 -3.33 -4.07
C GLY A 173 -2.27 -3.20 -3.51
N LEU A 174 -1.56 -4.33 -3.55
CA LEU A 174 -0.13 -4.42 -3.25
C LEU A 174 0.70 -3.85 -4.39
N THR A 175 0.26 -3.99 -5.64
CA THR A 175 0.89 -3.41 -6.84
C THR A 175 -0.11 -2.71 -7.75
N CYS A 176 0.38 -1.77 -8.56
CA CYS A 176 -0.38 -1.05 -9.58
C CYS A 176 0.56 -0.49 -10.66
N TYR A 177 0.04 0.24 -11.65
CA TYR A 177 0.82 0.83 -12.74
C TYR A 177 1.99 1.69 -12.25
N TRP A 178 1.78 2.59 -11.27
CA TRP A 178 2.83 3.49 -10.79
C TRP A 178 4.04 2.75 -10.17
N GLN A 179 3.85 1.56 -9.60
CA GLN A 179 4.94 0.78 -9.00
C GLN A 179 5.87 0.16 -10.04
N VAL A 180 5.40 -0.05 -11.27
CA VAL A 180 6.16 -0.68 -12.37
C VAL A 180 6.66 0.33 -13.40
N VAL A 181 6.53 1.64 -13.13
CA VAL A 181 7.11 2.71 -13.95
C VAL A 181 8.60 2.83 -13.66
N LYS A 182 9.41 3.09 -14.70
CA LYS A 182 10.80 3.51 -14.54
C LYS A 182 10.83 4.82 -13.77
N ASN A 183 11.73 4.95 -12.79
CA ASN A 183 11.87 6.15 -11.95
C ASN A 183 10.62 6.49 -11.14
N ARG A 184 9.95 5.47 -10.57
CA ARG A 184 8.75 5.65 -9.71
C ARG A 184 8.90 6.75 -8.62
N ASN A 185 10.13 7.12 -8.29
CA ASN A 185 10.43 8.15 -7.28
C ASN A 185 10.26 9.58 -7.81
N SER A 186 10.23 9.78 -9.14
CA SER A 186 10.01 11.08 -9.80
C SER A 186 8.59 11.26 -10.32
N VAL A 187 7.70 10.31 -10.06
CA VAL A 187 6.29 10.41 -10.45
C VAL A 187 5.61 11.43 -9.55
N SER A 188 5.04 12.49 -10.12
CA SER A 188 4.26 13.50 -9.39
C SER A 188 2.96 12.91 -8.83
N PHE A 189 2.34 13.60 -7.89
CA PHE A 189 1.05 13.16 -7.34
C PHE A 189 -0.03 13.07 -8.42
N ASP A 190 -0.09 14.05 -9.33
CA ASP A 190 -1.08 14.05 -10.41
C ASP A 190 -0.87 12.91 -11.41
N GLU A 191 0.37 12.64 -11.83
CA GLU A 191 0.70 11.48 -12.67
C GLU A 191 0.32 10.16 -11.99
N TRP A 192 0.53 10.07 -10.68
CA TRP A 192 0.12 8.90 -9.91
C TRP A 192 -1.39 8.70 -9.94
N MET A 193 -2.18 9.78 -9.71
CA MET A 193 -3.63 9.73 -9.79
C MET A 193 -4.13 9.32 -11.19
N GLU A 194 -3.47 9.78 -12.26
CA GLU A 194 -3.78 9.37 -13.63
C GLU A 194 -3.50 7.88 -13.88
N LEU A 195 -2.40 7.34 -13.34
CA LEU A 195 -2.08 5.92 -13.45
C LEU A 195 -3.09 5.05 -12.68
N ASP A 196 -3.53 5.49 -11.51
CA ASP A 196 -4.58 4.80 -10.76
C ASP A 196 -5.92 4.85 -11.50
N ARG A 197 -6.29 6.01 -12.08
CA ARG A 197 -7.47 6.16 -12.93
C ARG A 197 -7.41 5.22 -14.13
N LYS A 198 -6.30 5.19 -14.84
CA LYS A 198 -6.07 4.29 -15.96
C LYS A 198 -6.32 2.84 -15.57
N TYR A 199 -5.77 2.39 -14.45
CA TYR A 199 -6.02 1.04 -13.94
C TYR A 199 -7.50 0.78 -13.69
N ILE A 200 -8.21 1.69 -13.03
CA ILE A 200 -9.62 1.56 -12.68
C ILE A 200 -10.49 1.37 -13.93
N MET A 201 -10.20 2.09 -15.00
CA MET A 201 -10.94 2.03 -16.25
C MET A 201 -10.63 0.75 -17.04
N GLU A 202 -9.35 0.40 -17.16
CA GLU A 202 -8.89 -0.69 -18.01
C GLU A 202 -8.88 -2.07 -17.33
N ARG A 203 -8.96 -2.15 -15.98
CA ARG A 203 -8.74 -3.35 -15.20
C ARG A 203 -9.43 -4.59 -15.75
N ASN A 204 -8.68 -5.66 -15.90
CA ASN A 204 -9.11 -6.99 -16.28
C ASN A 204 -8.06 -8.02 -15.86
N ALA A 205 -8.36 -9.31 -15.97
CA ALA A 205 -7.46 -10.39 -15.52
C ALA A 205 -6.08 -10.34 -16.19
N TRP A 206 -6.00 -10.00 -17.48
CA TRP A 206 -4.74 -9.93 -18.21
C TRP A 206 -3.84 -8.79 -17.70
N ILE A 207 -4.43 -7.62 -17.43
CA ILE A 207 -3.70 -6.49 -16.86
C ILE A 207 -3.18 -6.83 -15.47
N ASP A 208 -3.99 -7.48 -14.63
CA ASP A 208 -3.59 -7.88 -13.29
C ASP A 208 -2.42 -8.86 -13.34
N ILE A 209 -2.51 -9.91 -14.14
CA ILE A 209 -1.42 -10.86 -14.34
C ILE A 209 -0.15 -10.16 -14.81
N LYS A 210 -0.25 -9.29 -15.83
CA LYS A 210 0.89 -8.54 -16.37
C LYS A 210 1.55 -7.65 -15.31
N LEU A 211 0.77 -6.99 -14.44
CA LEU A 211 1.28 -6.15 -13.38
C LEU A 211 1.98 -6.96 -12.28
N ILE A 212 1.42 -8.12 -11.90
CA ILE A 212 2.05 -9.04 -10.94
C ILE A 212 3.42 -9.47 -11.45
N PHE A 213 3.51 -9.98 -12.70
CA PHE A 213 4.79 -10.40 -13.28
C PHE A 213 5.78 -9.23 -13.41
N LYS A 214 5.33 -8.06 -13.86
CA LYS A 214 6.21 -6.89 -13.94
C LYS A 214 6.75 -6.50 -12.56
N THR A 215 5.92 -6.50 -11.53
CA THR A 215 6.35 -6.19 -10.17
C THR A 215 7.40 -7.18 -9.69
N PHE A 216 7.17 -8.47 -9.90
CA PHE A 216 8.14 -9.52 -9.58
C PHE A 216 9.49 -9.27 -10.26
N PHE A 217 9.52 -9.05 -11.57
CA PHE A 217 10.76 -8.73 -12.28
C PHE A 217 11.44 -7.45 -11.80
N PHE A 218 10.66 -6.42 -11.42
CA PHE A 218 11.20 -5.19 -10.87
C PHE A 218 11.90 -5.40 -9.53
N LEU A 219 11.37 -6.27 -8.69
CA LEU A 219 11.97 -6.62 -7.40
C LEU A 219 13.33 -7.28 -7.60
N PHE A 220 13.45 -8.22 -8.53
CA PHE A 220 14.72 -8.89 -8.82
C PHE A 220 15.75 -8.00 -9.51
N LYS A 221 15.34 -7.11 -10.41
CA LYS A 221 16.25 -6.22 -11.14
C LYS A 221 16.89 -5.15 -10.23
N LYS A 222 16.23 -4.76 -9.15
CA LYS A 222 16.74 -3.77 -8.21
C LYS A 222 17.71 -4.35 -7.17
N SER A 223 17.74 -5.67 -7.02
CA SER A 223 18.68 -6.39 -6.14
C SER A 223 20.07 -6.57 -6.77
N GLY A 224 20.28 -6.09 -7.98
CA GLY A 224 21.52 -6.21 -8.76
C GLY A 224 22.28 -4.89 -8.99
N CYS A 225 22.04 -3.85 -8.16
CA CYS A 225 22.81 -2.60 -8.18
C CYS A 225 23.27 -2.25 -6.78
#